data_bc930fef1a20c6cdb7a7f5b87f6f6294
#
_entry.id   bc930fef1a20c6cdb7a7f5b87f6f6294
#
_cell.length_a   1.000
_cell.length_b   1.000
_cell.length_c   1.000
_cell.angle_alpha   90.00
_cell.angle_beta   90.00
_cell.angle_gamma   90.00
#
_symmetry.space_group_name_H-M   'P 1'
#
loop_
_entity.id
_entity.type
_entity.pdbx_description
1 polymer ?
#
loop_
_entity_poly.entity_id
_entity_poly.type
_entity_poly.pdbx_seq_one_letter_code
_entity_poly.pdbx_strand_id
1 'polypeptide(L)'
;SWDENAEKAFSYISDLGYNKIHGFFLAYAADGMAYEIAVVQLKDKSDASAMADSLREHVQSRVQMYKTYEPQQVQRAESAVVKTDGDCVLLIMSDAPQNAETAFKEFTK
;
A
#
# COMPACT_ATOMS: atom_id res chain seq x y z
N SER A 1 -7.39 10.75 -16.03
CA SER A 1 -8.77 11.17 -15.84
C SER A 1 -9.27 10.80 -14.46
N TRP A 2 -10.15 11.59 -13.92
CA TRP A 2 -10.72 11.31 -12.61
C TRP A 2 -11.73 10.19 -12.71
N ASP A 3 -11.72 9.26 -11.76
CA ASP A 3 -12.59 8.09 -11.76
C ASP A 3 -13.05 7.83 -10.32
N GLU A 4 -14.36 7.87 -10.09
CA GLU A 4 -14.95 7.61 -8.78
C GLU A 4 -14.61 6.22 -8.24
N ASN A 5 -14.52 5.23 -9.13
CA ASN A 5 -14.17 3.87 -8.72
C ASN A 5 -12.72 3.80 -8.27
N ALA A 6 -11.81 4.53 -8.95
CA ALA A 6 -10.41 4.58 -8.55
C ALA A 6 -10.25 5.30 -7.21
N GLU A 7 -10.96 6.41 -7.01
CA GLU A 7 -10.92 7.13 -5.75
C GLU A 7 -11.42 6.26 -4.60
N LYS A 8 -12.50 5.51 -4.83
CA LYS A 8 -13.06 4.60 -3.84
C LYS A 8 -12.08 3.48 -3.50
N ALA A 9 -11.43 2.91 -4.52
CA ALA A 9 -10.41 1.87 -4.31
C ALA A 9 -9.23 2.42 -3.52
N PHE A 10 -8.79 3.64 -3.84
CA PHE A 10 -7.69 4.27 -3.12
C PHE A 10 -8.04 4.48 -1.64
N SER A 11 -9.29 4.85 -1.34
CA SER A 11 -9.72 5.10 0.04
C SER A 11 -9.63 3.86 0.92
N TYR A 12 -9.55 2.68 0.33
CA TYR A 12 -9.34 1.43 1.06
C TYR A 12 -7.96 1.40 1.74
N ILE A 13 -6.94 1.98 1.12
CA ILE A 13 -5.57 1.92 1.63
C ILE A 13 -5.11 3.21 2.31
N SER A 14 -5.78 4.32 2.08
CA SER A 14 -5.35 5.60 2.63
C SER A 14 -6.50 6.59 2.69
N ASP A 15 -6.50 7.44 3.70
CA ASP A 15 -7.42 8.56 3.81
C ASP A 15 -6.75 9.89 3.45
N LEU A 16 -5.52 9.84 2.94
CA LEU A 16 -4.88 11.03 2.37
C LEU A 16 -5.65 11.45 1.11
N GLY A 17 -5.72 12.75 0.86
CA GLY A 17 -6.53 13.25 -0.24
C GLY A 17 -6.14 12.68 -1.60
N TYR A 18 -7.13 12.14 -2.30
CA TYR A 18 -6.92 11.55 -3.63
C TYR A 18 -6.38 12.58 -4.63
N ASN A 19 -6.72 13.84 -4.45
CA ASN A 19 -6.25 14.92 -5.31
C ASN A 19 -4.74 15.17 -5.22
N LYS A 20 -4.06 14.58 -4.24
CA LYS A 20 -2.61 14.70 -4.06
C LYS A 20 -1.83 13.66 -4.83
N ILE A 21 -2.49 12.64 -5.38
CA ILE A 21 -1.80 11.58 -6.10
C ILE A 21 -1.88 11.79 -7.61
N HIS A 22 -0.80 11.42 -8.30
CA HIS A 22 -0.75 11.42 -9.75
C HIS A 22 -1.38 10.15 -10.30
N GLY A 23 -1.16 9.03 -9.62
CA GLY A 23 -1.74 7.76 -9.97
C GLY A 23 -1.39 6.71 -8.93
N PHE A 24 -2.03 5.54 -9.03
CA PHE A 24 -1.72 4.45 -8.12
C PHE A 24 -2.02 3.11 -8.77
N PHE A 25 -1.39 2.07 -8.23
CA PHE A 25 -1.67 0.68 -8.55
C PHE A 25 -1.99 -0.04 -7.24
N LEU A 26 -3.01 -0.87 -7.25
CA LEU A 26 -3.38 -1.66 -6.08
C LEU A 26 -3.79 -3.06 -6.53
N ALA A 27 -3.14 -4.07 -5.94
CA ALA A 27 -3.53 -5.47 -6.10
C ALA A 27 -3.66 -6.09 -4.72
N TYR A 28 -4.67 -6.91 -4.53
CA TYR A 28 -4.88 -7.60 -3.26
C TYR A 28 -5.60 -8.91 -3.50
N ALA A 29 -5.52 -9.81 -2.50
CA ALA A 29 -6.15 -11.12 -2.61
C ALA A 29 -7.67 -10.99 -2.51
N ALA A 30 -8.37 -11.60 -3.46
CA ALA A 30 -9.84 -11.57 -3.51
C ALA A 30 -10.47 -12.31 -2.33
N ASP A 31 -9.74 -13.23 -1.71
CA ASP A 31 -10.22 -14.03 -0.56
C ASP A 31 -9.98 -13.35 0.79
N GLY A 32 -9.45 -12.12 0.80
CA GLY A 32 -9.21 -11.37 2.02
C GLY A 32 -7.94 -11.74 2.78
N MET A 33 -7.11 -12.61 2.23
CA MET A 33 -5.83 -12.97 2.84
C MET A 33 -4.86 -11.79 2.82
N ALA A 34 -3.77 -11.90 3.60
CA ALA A 34 -2.81 -10.79 3.79
C ALA A 34 -1.82 -10.71 2.62
N TYR A 35 -2.32 -10.44 1.43
CA TYR A 35 -1.54 -10.20 0.22
C TYR A 35 -2.00 -8.89 -0.40
N GLU A 36 -1.14 -7.86 -0.36
CA GLU A 36 -1.43 -6.56 -0.95
C GLU A 36 -0.15 -5.98 -1.53
N ILE A 37 -0.26 -5.39 -2.72
CA ILE A 37 0.81 -4.61 -3.31
C ILE A 37 0.18 -3.31 -3.78
N ALA A 38 0.73 -2.19 -3.32
CA ALA A 38 0.27 -0.87 -3.74
C ALA A 38 1.47 -0.01 -4.11
N VAL A 39 1.33 0.75 -5.19
CA VAL A 39 2.31 1.76 -5.59
C VAL A 39 1.54 3.05 -5.76
N VAL A 40 1.93 4.09 -5.04
CA VAL A 40 1.28 5.39 -5.10
C VAL A 40 2.28 6.42 -5.57
N GLN A 41 1.97 7.12 -6.65
CA GLN A 41 2.79 8.24 -7.12
C GLN A 41 2.13 9.54 -6.73
N LEU A 42 2.84 10.38 -5.98
CA LEU A 42 2.34 11.68 -5.54
C LEU A 42 2.61 12.74 -6.61
N LYS A 43 1.76 13.74 -6.69
CA LYS A 43 2.01 14.91 -7.55
C LYS A 43 3.19 15.73 -7.04
N ASP A 44 3.40 15.72 -5.71
CA ASP A 44 4.47 16.43 -5.04
C ASP A 44 5.18 15.45 -4.12
N LYS A 45 6.49 15.27 -4.32
CA LYS A 45 7.25 14.32 -3.51
C LYS A 45 7.29 14.70 -2.03
N SER A 46 7.00 15.95 -1.68
CA SER A 46 6.93 16.38 -0.27
C SER A 46 5.78 15.71 0.47
N ASP A 47 4.78 15.16 -0.25
CA ASP A 47 3.67 14.41 0.35
C ASP A 47 3.98 12.92 0.54
N ALA A 48 5.14 12.46 0.07
CA ALA A 48 5.47 11.02 0.12
C ALA A 48 5.58 10.50 1.57
N SER A 49 6.14 11.31 2.48
CA SER A 49 6.28 10.92 3.88
C SER A 49 4.91 10.70 4.53
N ALA A 50 3.97 11.62 4.31
CA ALA A 50 2.61 11.50 4.84
C ALA A 50 1.89 10.30 4.23
N MET A 51 2.10 10.03 2.95
CA MET A 51 1.52 8.85 2.29
C MET A 51 2.09 7.57 2.88
N ALA A 52 3.41 7.51 3.12
CA ALA A 52 4.03 6.34 3.74
C ALA A 52 3.45 6.07 5.13
N ASP A 53 3.26 7.13 5.94
CA ASP A 53 2.66 6.98 7.25
C ASP A 53 1.21 6.48 7.16
N SER A 54 0.46 7.00 6.19
CA SER A 54 -0.92 6.57 5.96
C SER A 54 -0.99 5.08 5.60
N LEU A 55 -0.07 4.62 4.74
CA LEU A 55 -0.02 3.20 4.37
C LEU A 55 0.40 2.33 5.56
N ARG A 56 1.28 2.83 6.43
CA ARG A 56 1.65 2.10 7.66
C ARG A 56 0.45 1.97 8.60
N GLU A 57 -0.40 2.99 8.69
CA GLU A 57 -1.63 2.92 9.47
C GLU A 57 -2.59 1.87 8.89
N HIS A 58 -2.68 1.79 7.56
CA HIS A 58 -3.47 0.76 6.89
C HIS A 58 -2.97 -0.63 7.26
N VAL A 59 -1.65 -0.85 7.25
CA VAL A 59 -1.06 -2.12 7.65
C VAL A 59 -1.45 -2.47 9.08
N GLN A 60 -1.35 -1.52 10.02
CA GLN A 60 -1.70 -1.76 11.42
C GLN A 60 -3.17 -2.12 11.57
N SER A 61 -4.02 -1.46 10.81
CA SER A 61 -5.46 -1.76 10.79
C SER A 61 -5.71 -3.21 10.33
N ARG A 62 -5.00 -3.65 9.28
CA ARG A 62 -5.10 -5.03 8.79
C ARG A 62 -4.59 -6.02 9.83
N VAL A 63 -3.47 -5.73 10.48
CA VAL A 63 -2.93 -6.57 11.55
C VAL A 63 -3.96 -6.78 12.66
N GLN A 64 -4.58 -5.70 13.13
CA GLN A 64 -5.58 -5.79 14.18
C GLN A 64 -6.79 -6.62 13.76
N MET A 65 -7.24 -6.45 12.53
CA MET A 65 -8.34 -7.25 11.99
C MET A 65 -7.99 -8.74 11.97
N TYR A 66 -6.79 -9.08 11.48
CA TYR A 66 -6.38 -10.48 11.41
C TYR A 66 -6.20 -11.11 12.79
N LYS A 67 -5.75 -10.35 13.79
CA LYS A 67 -5.66 -10.86 15.17
C LYS A 67 -7.01 -11.38 15.66
N THR A 68 -8.09 -10.74 15.23
CA THR A 68 -9.45 -11.12 15.66
C THR A 68 -10.03 -12.23 14.81
N TYR A 69 -9.88 -12.16 13.47
CA TYR A 69 -10.63 -13.02 12.56
C TYR A 69 -9.79 -14.11 11.88
N GLU A 70 -8.49 -13.85 11.65
CA GLU A 70 -7.63 -14.77 10.90
C GLU A 70 -6.21 -14.71 11.45
N PRO A 71 -5.97 -15.26 12.69
CA PRO A 71 -4.65 -15.11 13.34
C PRO A 71 -3.47 -15.63 12.51
N GLN A 72 -3.69 -16.59 11.62
CA GLN A 72 -2.63 -17.14 10.78
C GLN A 72 -2.11 -16.13 9.75
N GLN A 73 -2.83 -15.04 9.52
CA GLN A 73 -2.41 -14.00 8.59
C GLN A 73 -1.56 -12.92 9.26
N VAL A 74 -1.51 -12.89 10.59
CA VAL A 74 -0.88 -11.80 11.34
C VAL A 74 0.60 -11.65 10.99
N GLN A 75 1.35 -12.74 10.94
CA GLN A 75 2.78 -12.68 10.68
C GLN A 75 3.08 -12.05 9.33
N ARG A 76 2.34 -12.44 8.27
CA ARG A 76 2.51 -11.86 6.94
C ARG A 76 2.18 -10.37 6.94
N ALA A 77 1.08 -9.99 7.58
CA ALA A 77 0.69 -8.58 7.67
C ALA A 77 1.71 -7.74 8.45
N GLU A 78 2.23 -8.27 9.55
CA GLU A 78 3.25 -7.57 10.33
C GLU A 78 4.58 -7.44 9.58
N SER A 79 4.84 -8.31 8.62
CA SER A 79 6.05 -8.27 7.81
C SER A 79 5.93 -7.32 6.61
N ALA A 80 4.82 -6.62 6.47
CA ALA A 80 4.62 -5.71 5.35
C ALA A 80 5.69 -4.63 5.31
N VAL A 81 6.10 -4.28 4.09
CA VAL A 81 7.13 -3.27 3.83
C VAL A 81 6.47 -2.03 3.25
N VAL A 82 6.80 -0.86 3.78
CA VAL A 82 6.41 0.43 3.21
C VAL A 82 7.69 1.21 2.94
N LYS A 83 7.91 1.58 1.67
CA LYS A 83 9.11 2.30 1.25
C LYS A 83 8.77 3.49 0.38
N THR A 84 9.62 4.52 0.48
CA THR A 84 9.50 5.73 -0.32
C THR A 84 10.68 5.79 -1.29
N ASP A 85 10.40 6.13 -2.55
CA ASP A 85 11.41 6.36 -3.57
C ASP A 85 10.98 7.57 -4.40
N GLY A 86 11.60 8.72 -4.12
CA GLY A 86 11.24 9.98 -4.77
C GLY A 86 9.79 10.35 -4.50
N ASP A 87 8.98 10.43 -5.56
CA ASP A 87 7.56 10.75 -5.47
C ASP A 87 6.67 9.52 -5.39
N CYS A 88 7.25 8.33 -5.26
CA CYS A 88 6.51 7.08 -5.16
C CYS A 88 6.61 6.47 -3.77
N VAL A 89 5.51 5.83 -3.33
CA VAL A 89 5.48 5.06 -2.09
C VAL A 89 4.98 3.67 -2.41
N LEU A 90 5.66 2.67 -1.88
CA LEU A 90 5.37 1.26 -2.11
C LEU A 90 4.89 0.61 -0.83
N LEU A 91 3.83 -0.18 -0.93
CA LEU A 91 3.38 -1.09 0.12
C LEU A 91 3.46 -2.51 -0.41
N ILE A 92 4.12 -3.40 0.32
CA ILE A 92 4.15 -4.83 -0.02
C ILE A 92 3.79 -5.64 1.21
N MET A 93 2.72 -6.42 1.11
CA MET A 93 2.31 -7.37 2.13
C MET A 93 2.25 -8.73 1.45
N SER A 94 3.28 -9.55 1.64
CA SER A 94 3.38 -10.86 0.98
C SER A 94 4.39 -11.75 1.70
N ASP A 95 4.51 -13.01 1.26
CA ASP A 95 5.49 -13.94 1.83
C ASP A 95 6.93 -13.60 1.48
N ALA A 96 7.13 -12.89 0.37
CA ALA A 96 8.47 -12.53 -0.10
C ALA A 96 8.51 -11.05 -0.53
N PRO A 97 8.35 -10.11 0.43
CA PRO A 97 8.26 -8.69 0.08
C PRO A 97 9.51 -8.16 -0.62
N GLN A 98 10.69 -8.72 -0.37
CA GLN A 98 11.92 -8.28 -1.00
C GLN A 98 11.90 -8.50 -2.52
N ASN A 99 11.19 -9.51 -3.02
CA ASN A 99 11.11 -9.76 -4.46
C ASN A 99 10.29 -8.68 -5.16
N ALA A 100 9.17 -8.28 -4.55
CA ALA A 100 8.35 -7.20 -5.09
C ALA A 100 9.06 -5.86 -4.97
N GLU A 101 9.83 -5.66 -3.90
CA GLU A 101 10.65 -4.46 -3.71
C GLU A 101 11.69 -4.31 -4.81
N THR A 102 12.36 -5.40 -5.19
CA THR A 102 13.32 -5.40 -6.29
C THR A 102 12.64 -5.02 -7.61
N ALA A 103 11.47 -5.60 -7.87
CA ALA A 103 10.69 -5.28 -9.07
C ALA A 103 10.28 -3.80 -9.08
N PHE A 104 9.92 -3.24 -7.92
CA PHE A 104 9.58 -1.83 -7.81
C PHE A 104 10.76 -0.94 -8.18
N LYS A 105 11.96 -1.26 -7.70
CA LYS A 105 13.16 -0.49 -8.02
C LYS A 105 13.45 -0.50 -9.51
N GLU A 106 13.24 -1.62 -10.17
CA GLU A 106 13.40 -1.71 -11.63
C GLU A 106 12.39 -0.83 -12.34
N PHE A 107 11.14 -0.81 -11.82
CA PHE A 107 10.08 -0.02 -12.42
C PHE A 107 10.32 1.49 -12.30
N THR A 108 10.94 1.94 -11.20
CA THR A 108 11.13 3.37 -10.92
C THR A 108 12.45 3.94 -11.46
N LYS A 109 13.26 3.14 -12.13
CA LYS A 109 14.51 3.61 -12.71
C LYS A 109 14.34 4.68 -13.76
#